data_ff3c04b5c130fc0a786ceadbf33e66f3
#
_entry.id   ff3c04b5c130fc0a786ceadbf33e66f3
#
_cell.length_a   1.000
_cell.length_b   1.000
_cell.length_c   1.000
_cell.angle_alpha   90.00
_cell.angle_beta   90.00
_cell.angle_gamma   90.00
#
_symmetry.space_group_name_H-M   'P 1'
#
loop_
_entity.id
_entity.type
_entity.pdbx_description
1 polymer ?
#
loop_
_entity_poly.entity_id
_entity_poly.type
_entity_poly.pdbx_seq_one_letter_code
_entity_poly.pdbx_strand_id
1 'polypeptide(L)'
;MKHHLGRRHLLKLMGITGIGAFSGLFGNASSVLASTKNMSADDALNRLLEGNHRFTQQQSEYPHQGLKRLQEVAYTQHPYATILSCADSRVPAEIIFDVGIGDLFDIRVAGNIVTPEVLGSIEYAVLQLNTPLILVLGHERCGAITAAVKGGKLPGSIGTLVAAIRPGIDLAEGTSDASIEKAVVANVAYQMKAVKRNSPLIAEQVLQNKLKIVGGRYDLDSGKVEIIEVKHKNL
;
A
#
# COMPACT_ATOMS: atom_id res chain seq x y z
N MET A 1 27.59 32.56 -37.30
CA MET A 1 28.08 32.97 -35.96
C MET A 1 26.86 33.27 -35.09
N LYS A 2 26.54 32.40 -34.15
CA LYS A 2 25.42 32.58 -33.20
C LYS A 2 26.02 32.88 -31.83
N HIS A 3 25.82 34.09 -31.33
CA HIS A 3 26.25 34.51 -29.99
C HIS A 3 25.30 33.96 -28.92
N HIS A 4 25.81 33.12 -28.06
CA HIS A 4 25.13 32.71 -26.80
C HIS A 4 25.32 33.84 -25.77
N LEU A 5 24.22 34.51 -25.44
CA LEU A 5 24.16 35.45 -24.31
C LEU A 5 23.96 34.63 -23.02
N GLY A 6 24.96 34.68 -22.13
CA GLY A 6 25.00 33.95 -20.88
C GLY A 6 24.03 34.53 -19.83
N ARG A 7 23.47 33.62 -19.02
CA ARG A 7 22.50 33.84 -17.92
C ARG A 7 22.92 34.82 -16.80
N ARG A 8 24.13 35.46 -16.92
CA ARG A 8 24.69 36.36 -15.89
C ARG A 8 24.32 37.83 -16.04
N HIS A 9 23.66 38.25 -17.12
CA HIS A 9 23.31 39.64 -17.36
C HIS A 9 21.86 40.06 -17.03
N LEU A 10 21.01 39.09 -16.60
CA LEU A 10 19.61 39.39 -16.29
C LEU A 10 19.38 39.84 -14.84
N LEU A 11 20.39 39.86 -13.98
CA LEU A 11 20.27 40.16 -12.55
C LEU A 11 20.62 41.57 -12.12
N LYS A 12 20.84 42.52 -13.06
CA LYS A 12 21.28 43.90 -12.71
C LYS A 12 20.29 45.00 -13.01
N LEU A 13 19.04 44.72 -13.40
CA LEU A 13 18.09 45.76 -13.78
C LEU A 13 16.71 45.53 -13.12
N MET A 14 16.65 45.41 -11.79
CA MET A 14 15.44 45.69 -11.04
C MET A 14 15.82 46.19 -9.64
N GLY A 15 16.16 47.49 -9.60
CA GLY A 15 16.18 48.25 -8.35
C GLY A 15 14.82 48.87 -8.09
N ILE A 16 14.32 48.59 -6.90
CA ILE A 16 13.53 49.43 -5.99
C ILE A 16 12.37 50.23 -6.59
N THR A 17 11.15 49.82 -6.32
CA THR A 17 10.11 50.60 -5.60
C THR A 17 8.79 49.82 -5.58
N GLY A 18 8.12 49.76 -4.44
CA GLY A 18 6.73 49.27 -4.36
C GLY A 18 6.48 48.31 -3.21
N ILE A 19 6.47 48.84 -1.99
CA ILE A 19 5.77 48.21 -0.85
C ILE A 19 4.26 48.29 -1.16
N GLY A 20 3.70 47.17 -1.58
CA GLY A 20 2.27 46.97 -1.76
C GLY A 20 1.85 45.65 -1.20
N ALA A 21 1.05 45.64 -0.18
CA ALA A 21 0.48 44.50 0.51
C ALA A 21 -0.17 43.50 -0.47
N PHE A 22 0.43 42.33 -0.61
CA PHE A 22 -0.23 41.16 -1.20
C PHE A 22 -0.26 40.05 -0.13
N SER A 23 -1.07 40.35 0.92
CA SER A 23 -1.42 39.33 1.91
C SER A 23 -2.68 38.63 1.41
N GLY A 24 -2.54 37.34 1.10
CA GLY A 24 -3.73 36.51 0.93
C GLY A 24 -3.77 35.78 -0.41
N LEU A 25 -3.16 34.58 -0.46
CA LEU A 25 -3.58 33.44 -1.29
C LEU A 25 -2.60 32.23 -1.22
N PHE A 26 -1.82 32.11 -0.12
CA PHE A 26 -0.98 30.91 0.10
C PHE A 26 -1.48 30.08 1.30
N GLY A 27 -2.81 29.97 1.46
CA GLY A 27 -3.42 29.46 2.69
C GLY A 27 -3.73 27.95 2.76
N ASN A 28 -3.60 27.15 1.70
CA ASN A 28 -4.14 25.79 1.77
C ASN A 28 -3.22 24.62 1.34
N ALA A 29 -2.03 24.87 0.78
CA ALA A 29 -1.15 23.75 0.37
C ALA A 29 -0.40 23.12 1.55
N SER A 30 -0.12 23.89 2.60
CA SER A 30 0.64 23.40 3.77
C SER A 30 -0.18 22.53 4.71
N SER A 31 -1.51 22.64 4.74
CA SER A 31 -2.36 21.90 5.67
C SER A 31 -2.59 20.45 5.27
N VAL A 32 -2.61 20.14 3.97
CA VAL A 32 -2.81 18.76 3.47
C VAL A 32 -1.54 17.91 3.66
N LEU A 33 -0.35 18.49 3.44
CA LEU A 33 0.92 17.81 3.66
C LEU A 33 1.24 17.60 5.16
N ALA A 34 0.76 18.48 6.03
CA ALA A 34 0.90 18.33 7.48
C ALA A 34 -0.02 17.24 8.05
N SER A 35 -1.19 17.00 7.43
CA SER A 35 -2.18 16.02 7.89
C SER A 35 -1.72 14.56 7.74
N THR A 36 -0.92 14.23 6.72
CA THR A 36 -0.44 12.84 6.53
C THR A 36 0.77 12.51 7.40
N LYS A 37 1.56 13.49 7.82
CA LYS A 37 2.80 13.29 8.59
C LYS A 37 2.58 12.79 10.02
N ASN A 38 1.36 12.87 10.55
CA ASN A 38 0.98 12.46 11.92
C ASN A 38 -0.24 11.55 11.97
N MET A 39 -0.58 10.88 10.86
CA MET A 39 -1.72 9.96 10.82
C MET A 39 -1.44 8.71 11.66
N SER A 40 -2.36 8.33 12.55
CA SER A 40 -2.25 7.07 13.29
C SER A 40 -2.53 5.87 12.38
N ALA A 41 -2.08 4.69 12.79
CA ALA A 41 -2.36 3.45 12.07
C ALA A 41 -3.87 3.15 11.99
N ASP A 42 -4.63 3.51 13.03
CA ASP A 42 -6.08 3.32 13.06
C ASP A 42 -6.79 4.32 12.14
N ASP A 43 -6.35 5.57 12.09
CA ASP A 43 -6.89 6.56 11.14
C ASP A 43 -6.60 6.15 9.69
N ALA A 44 -5.39 5.64 9.43
CA ALA A 44 -5.01 5.12 8.12
C ALA A 44 -5.90 3.93 7.69
N LEU A 45 -6.16 2.99 8.62
CA LEU A 45 -7.05 1.87 8.37
C LEU A 45 -8.49 2.33 8.12
N ASN A 46 -9.01 3.22 8.95
CA ASN A 46 -10.37 3.75 8.80
C ASN A 46 -10.52 4.44 7.45
N ARG A 47 -9.54 5.25 7.03
CA ARG A 47 -9.55 5.92 5.72
C ARG A 47 -9.60 4.92 4.56
N LEU A 48 -8.85 3.80 4.63
CA LEU A 48 -8.94 2.73 3.63
C LEU A 48 -10.34 2.11 3.61
N LEU A 49 -10.91 1.78 4.77
CA LEU A 49 -12.22 1.15 4.85
C LEU A 49 -13.36 2.08 4.41
N GLU A 50 -13.29 3.37 4.70
CA GLU A 50 -14.21 4.38 4.19
C GLU A 50 -14.14 4.48 2.66
N GLY A 51 -12.94 4.48 2.08
CA GLY A 51 -12.76 4.44 0.63
C GLY A 51 -13.33 3.17 0.01
N ASN A 52 -13.08 1.99 0.62
CA ASN A 52 -13.67 0.74 0.16
C ASN A 52 -15.20 0.75 0.29
N HIS A 53 -15.74 1.38 1.33
CA HIS A 53 -17.20 1.56 1.44
C HIS A 53 -17.75 2.40 0.30
N ARG A 54 -17.12 3.53 -0.06
CA ARG A 54 -17.54 4.33 -1.23
C ARG A 54 -17.48 3.52 -2.52
N PHE A 55 -16.39 2.76 -2.73
CA PHE A 55 -16.25 1.88 -3.90
C PHE A 55 -17.40 0.88 -3.99
N THR A 56 -17.73 0.16 -2.92
CA THR A 56 -18.82 -0.84 -2.91
C THR A 56 -20.20 -0.23 -3.07
N GLN A 57 -20.40 1.04 -2.66
CA GLN A 57 -21.65 1.78 -2.86
C GLN A 57 -21.75 2.50 -4.21
N GLN A 58 -20.75 2.34 -5.09
CA GLN A 58 -20.65 3.06 -6.38
C GLN A 58 -20.69 4.58 -6.19
N GLN A 59 -20.07 5.08 -5.13
CA GLN A 59 -19.98 6.48 -4.74
C GLN A 59 -18.51 6.96 -4.67
N SER A 60 -17.64 6.39 -5.51
CA SER A 60 -16.23 6.75 -5.56
C SER A 60 -16.03 8.23 -5.89
N GLU A 61 -15.13 8.88 -5.15
CA GLU A 61 -14.79 10.29 -5.30
C GLU A 61 -13.59 10.53 -6.22
N TYR A 62 -12.82 9.46 -6.52
CA TYR A 62 -11.63 9.49 -7.39
C TYR A 62 -10.60 10.55 -6.96
N PRO A 63 -10.23 10.65 -5.68
CA PRO A 63 -9.33 11.67 -5.19
C PRO A 63 -7.92 11.49 -5.76
N HIS A 64 -7.17 12.60 -5.86
CA HIS A 64 -5.74 12.57 -6.19
C HIS A 64 -5.36 11.89 -7.52
N GLN A 65 -6.25 11.85 -8.53
CA GLN A 65 -5.99 11.15 -9.78
C GLN A 65 -5.58 12.07 -10.94
N GLY A 66 -5.45 13.38 -10.71
CA GLY A 66 -5.12 14.35 -11.75
C GLY A 66 -3.63 14.73 -11.81
N LEU A 67 -3.22 15.34 -12.94
CA LEU A 67 -1.86 15.85 -13.15
C LEU A 67 -1.41 16.86 -12.09
N LYS A 68 -2.35 17.65 -11.53
CA LYS A 68 -2.05 18.57 -10.44
C LYS A 68 -1.48 17.83 -9.24
N ARG A 69 -2.11 16.71 -8.86
CA ARG A 69 -1.63 15.88 -7.75
C ARG A 69 -0.26 15.28 -8.04
N LEU A 70 -0.04 14.77 -9.25
CA LEU A 70 1.27 14.25 -9.65
C LEU A 70 2.37 15.33 -9.52
N GLN A 71 2.10 16.56 -9.92
CA GLN A 71 3.02 17.68 -9.76
C GLN A 71 3.31 18.02 -8.29
N GLU A 72 2.28 17.95 -7.42
CA GLU A 72 2.43 18.18 -5.98
C GLU A 72 3.36 17.18 -5.31
N VAL A 73 3.32 15.91 -5.73
CA VAL A 73 4.11 14.82 -5.12
C VAL A 73 5.35 14.41 -5.94
N ALA A 74 5.66 15.13 -7.02
CA ALA A 74 6.74 14.78 -7.95
C ALA A 74 8.13 14.71 -7.30
N TYR A 75 8.37 15.47 -6.25
CA TYR A 75 9.67 15.54 -5.57
C TYR A 75 9.70 14.79 -4.24
N THR A 76 8.56 14.49 -3.67
CA THR A 76 8.44 13.81 -2.37
C THR A 76 7.13 13.03 -2.29
N GLN A 77 7.13 11.89 -1.59
CA GLN A 77 5.94 11.11 -1.36
C GLN A 77 5.71 10.90 0.14
N HIS A 78 4.45 10.88 0.56
CA HIS A 78 4.02 10.66 1.94
C HIS A 78 2.80 9.72 1.96
N PRO A 79 2.98 8.45 1.55
CA PRO A 79 1.90 7.48 1.60
C PRO A 79 1.48 7.25 3.05
N TYR A 80 0.18 7.14 3.29
CA TYR A 80 -0.33 6.89 4.64
C TYR A 80 -0.50 5.41 4.97
N ALA A 81 -0.39 4.52 3.99
CA ALA A 81 -0.43 3.08 4.17
C ALA A 81 0.46 2.36 3.16
N THR A 82 1.00 1.21 3.58
CA THR A 82 1.66 0.23 2.72
C THR A 82 0.69 -0.92 2.48
N ILE A 83 0.44 -1.27 1.22
CA ILE A 83 -0.40 -2.39 0.85
C ILE A 83 0.48 -3.49 0.25
N LEU A 84 0.43 -4.71 0.81
CA LEU A 84 0.98 -5.89 0.18
C LEU A 84 -0.17 -6.70 -0.40
N SER A 85 -0.38 -6.62 -1.71
CA SER A 85 -1.49 -7.25 -2.41
C SER A 85 -1.05 -8.22 -3.51
N CYS A 86 -2.03 -8.94 -4.07
CA CYS A 86 -1.79 -9.81 -5.21
C CYS A 86 -1.63 -8.97 -6.50
N ALA A 87 -0.77 -9.47 -7.41
CA ALA A 87 -0.65 -8.92 -8.76
C ALA A 87 -1.85 -9.24 -9.67
N ASP A 88 -2.88 -9.90 -9.16
CA ASP A 88 -4.13 -10.19 -9.90
C ASP A 88 -4.74 -8.89 -10.44
N SER A 89 -5.09 -8.88 -11.73
CA SER A 89 -5.59 -7.69 -12.42
C SER A 89 -6.91 -7.13 -11.85
N ARG A 90 -7.63 -7.94 -11.07
CA ARG A 90 -8.89 -7.58 -10.41
C ARG A 90 -8.69 -6.92 -9.05
N VAL A 91 -7.44 -6.75 -8.59
CA VAL A 91 -7.09 -6.26 -7.23
C VAL A 91 -6.24 -4.98 -7.32
N PRO A 92 -6.70 -3.91 -7.96
CA PRO A 92 -6.01 -2.61 -7.96
C PRO A 92 -6.32 -1.86 -6.67
N ALA A 93 -5.35 -1.76 -5.76
CA ALA A 93 -5.55 -1.21 -4.42
C ALA A 93 -6.08 0.23 -4.43
N GLU A 94 -5.58 1.08 -5.33
CA GLU A 94 -6.03 2.47 -5.43
C GLU A 94 -7.52 2.59 -5.79
N ILE A 95 -8.03 1.69 -6.63
CA ILE A 95 -9.44 1.68 -7.02
C ILE A 95 -10.30 1.11 -5.89
N ILE A 96 -9.86 -0.01 -5.30
CA ILE A 96 -10.60 -0.70 -4.22
C ILE A 96 -10.79 0.21 -3.00
N PHE A 97 -9.80 1.03 -2.70
CA PHE A 97 -9.82 1.95 -1.55
C PHE A 97 -10.18 3.38 -1.92
N ASP A 98 -10.58 3.64 -3.19
CA ASP A 98 -10.96 4.98 -3.69
C ASP A 98 -9.96 6.05 -3.26
N VAL A 99 -8.71 5.86 -3.65
CA VAL A 99 -7.57 6.74 -3.39
C VAL A 99 -6.79 7.04 -4.66
N GLY A 100 -5.70 7.77 -4.59
CA GLY A 100 -4.96 8.16 -5.79
C GLY A 100 -3.46 8.30 -5.61
N ILE A 101 -2.84 9.05 -6.51
CA ILE A 101 -1.40 9.20 -6.65
C ILE A 101 -0.76 9.68 -5.34
N GLY A 102 0.18 8.88 -4.81
CA GLY A 102 0.96 9.20 -3.61
C GLY A 102 0.25 8.93 -2.28
N ASP A 103 -0.96 8.35 -2.29
CA ASP A 103 -1.70 7.99 -1.08
C ASP A 103 -1.23 6.65 -0.49
N LEU A 104 -0.88 5.69 -1.35
CA LEU A 104 -0.43 4.35 -0.96
C LEU A 104 1.00 4.08 -1.42
N PHE A 105 1.69 3.23 -0.66
CA PHE A 105 2.87 2.51 -1.12
C PHE A 105 2.44 1.09 -1.46
N ASP A 106 2.13 0.84 -2.73
CA ASP A 106 1.55 -0.43 -3.18
C ASP A 106 2.63 -1.40 -3.64
N ILE A 107 2.63 -2.62 -3.08
CA ILE A 107 3.55 -3.71 -3.39
C ILE A 107 2.71 -4.89 -3.87
N ARG A 108 2.88 -5.30 -5.12
CA ARG A 108 2.05 -6.33 -5.75
C ARG A 108 2.88 -7.51 -6.24
N VAL A 109 2.55 -8.69 -5.73
CA VAL A 109 3.14 -9.94 -6.17
C VAL A 109 2.10 -11.07 -6.09
N ALA A 110 2.08 -11.99 -7.05
CA ALA A 110 1.11 -13.09 -7.08
C ALA A 110 1.11 -13.87 -5.76
N GLY A 111 -0.08 -13.96 -5.13
CA GLY A 111 -0.25 -14.59 -3.81
C GLY A 111 0.18 -13.72 -2.62
N ASN A 112 0.39 -12.43 -2.82
CA ASN A 112 0.77 -11.44 -1.77
C ASN A 112 1.86 -11.96 -0.80
N ILE A 113 2.88 -12.63 -1.35
CA ILE A 113 3.96 -13.29 -0.60
C ILE A 113 5.04 -12.30 -0.14
N VAL A 114 5.71 -12.63 0.97
CA VAL A 114 6.88 -11.90 1.48
C VAL A 114 8.16 -12.55 0.97
N THR A 115 8.80 -11.92 -0.01
CA THR A 115 10.16 -12.25 -0.47
C THR A 115 11.17 -11.24 0.08
N PRO A 116 12.49 -11.46 -0.03
CA PRO A 116 13.48 -10.48 0.40
C PRO A 116 13.27 -9.08 -0.22
N GLU A 117 12.93 -9.00 -1.51
CA GLU A 117 12.70 -7.73 -2.22
C GLU A 117 11.41 -7.04 -1.76
N VAL A 118 10.36 -7.84 -1.53
CA VAL A 118 9.09 -7.35 -0.95
C VAL A 118 9.33 -6.82 0.46
N LEU A 119 10.08 -7.56 1.28
CA LEU A 119 10.41 -7.15 2.64
C LEU A 119 11.22 -5.85 2.66
N GLY A 120 12.25 -5.74 1.80
CA GLY A 120 13.03 -4.52 1.64
C GLY A 120 12.18 -3.32 1.22
N SER A 121 11.19 -3.53 0.35
CA SER A 121 10.23 -2.49 -0.05
C SER A 121 9.33 -2.07 1.12
N ILE A 122 8.88 -3.01 1.94
CA ILE A 122 8.11 -2.73 3.16
C ILE A 122 8.95 -1.94 4.17
N GLU A 123 10.19 -2.36 4.40
CA GLU A 123 11.12 -1.65 5.29
C GLU A 123 11.37 -0.22 4.82
N TYR A 124 11.54 -0.02 3.51
CA TYR A 124 11.69 1.32 2.94
C TYR A 124 10.45 2.19 3.22
N ALA A 125 9.24 1.68 2.98
CA ALA A 125 8.01 2.42 3.24
C ALA A 125 7.85 2.80 4.71
N VAL A 126 8.16 1.89 5.63
CA VAL A 126 8.02 2.13 7.07
C VAL A 126 9.11 3.04 7.60
N LEU A 127 10.39 2.80 7.24
CA LEU A 127 11.53 3.48 7.85
C LEU A 127 11.89 4.79 7.17
N GLN A 128 11.67 4.91 5.85
CA GLN A 128 12.03 6.10 5.07
C GLN A 128 10.82 7.01 4.81
N LEU A 129 9.63 6.42 4.60
CA LEU A 129 8.42 7.17 4.32
C LEU A 129 7.49 7.31 5.54
N ASN A 130 7.80 6.61 6.64
CA ASN A 130 7.05 6.62 7.91
C ASN A 130 5.58 6.19 7.74
N THR A 131 5.29 5.19 6.89
CA THR A 131 3.93 4.65 6.78
C THR A 131 3.53 3.96 8.09
N PRO A 132 2.44 4.37 8.75
CA PRO A 132 2.05 3.82 10.06
C PRO A 132 1.30 2.49 9.96
N LEU A 133 0.88 2.08 8.76
CA LEU A 133 0.05 0.91 8.52
C LEU A 133 0.62 0.03 7.41
N ILE A 134 0.69 -1.28 7.65
CA ILE A 134 0.84 -2.31 6.62
C ILE A 134 -0.47 -3.10 6.55
N LEU A 135 -1.10 -3.14 5.37
CA LEU A 135 -2.24 -4.02 5.08
C LEU A 135 -1.77 -5.14 4.15
N VAL A 136 -1.81 -6.39 4.63
CA VAL A 136 -1.62 -7.59 3.81
C VAL A 136 -2.98 -7.99 3.26
N LEU A 137 -3.20 -7.77 1.96
CA LEU A 137 -4.49 -7.95 1.31
C LEU A 137 -4.49 -9.20 0.44
N GLY A 138 -5.15 -10.26 0.89
CA GLY A 138 -5.53 -11.41 0.08
C GLY A 138 -6.83 -11.16 -0.67
N HIS A 139 -7.17 -12.04 -1.60
CA HIS A 139 -8.42 -11.92 -2.34
C HIS A 139 -9.01 -13.28 -2.67
N GLU A 140 -10.31 -13.29 -2.85
CA GLU A 140 -11.08 -14.45 -3.25
C GLU A 140 -10.59 -15.07 -4.56
N ARG A 141 -10.71 -16.39 -4.67
CA ARG A 141 -10.38 -17.13 -5.90
C ARG A 141 -8.98 -16.78 -6.45
N CYS A 142 -8.00 -16.63 -5.54
CA CYS A 142 -6.62 -16.33 -5.91
C CYS A 142 -5.98 -17.49 -6.67
N GLY A 143 -5.56 -17.25 -7.92
CA GLY A 143 -4.96 -18.28 -8.76
C GLY A 143 -3.67 -18.88 -8.18
N ALA A 144 -2.81 -18.06 -7.54
CA ALA A 144 -1.58 -18.50 -6.93
C ALA A 144 -1.85 -19.40 -5.69
N ILE A 145 -2.83 -19.06 -4.86
CA ILE A 145 -3.26 -19.86 -3.71
C ILE A 145 -3.88 -21.17 -4.22
N THR A 146 -4.76 -21.10 -5.22
CA THR A 146 -5.36 -22.28 -5.85
C THR A 146 -4.28 -23.24 -6.37
N ALA A 147 -3.25 -22.72 -7.05
CA ALA A 147 -2.14 -23.53 -7.54
C ALA A 147 -1.35 -24.18 -6.39
N ALA A 148 -1.14 -23.46 -5.29
CA ALA A 148 -0.44 -23.97 -4.11
C ALA A 148 -1.24 -25.09 -3.41
N VAL A 149 -2.57 -24.93 -3.30
CA VAL A 149 -3.48 -25.95 -2.72
C VAL A 149 -3.54 -27.20 -3.60
N LYS A 150 -3.72 -27.03 -4.92
CA LYS A 150 -3.78 -28.18 -5.85
C LYS A 150 -2.45 -28.91 -5.98
N GLY A 151 -1.34 -28.21 -5.76
CA GLY A 151 -0.01 -28.79 -5.91
C GLY A 151 0.32 -29.14 -7.37
N GLY A 152 1.34 -29.98 -7.54
CA GLY A 152 1.80 -30.43 -8.85
C GLY A 152 3.02 -29.68 -9.36
N LYS A 153 3.53 -30.12 -10.54
CA LYS A 153 4.70 -29.49 -11.19
C LYS A 153 4.25 -28.23 -11.96
N LEU A 154 4.83 -27.10 -11.62
CA LEU A 154 4.56 -25.83 -12.26
C LEU A 154 5.73 -25.41 -13.15
N PRO A 155 5.45 -24.78 -14.31
CA PRO A 155 6.48 -24.37 -15.25
C PRO A 155 7.28 -23.15 -14.73
N GLY A 156 8.55 -23.09 -15.11
CA GLY A 156 9.43 -21.95 -14.86
C GLY A 156 9.50 -21.54 -13.37
N SER A 157 9.47 -20.26 -13.12
CA SER A 157 9.56 -19.67 -11.77
C SER A 157 8.25 -19.66 -10.99
N ILE A 158 7.14 -20.17 -11.52
CA ILE A 158 5.85 -20.20 -10.79
C ILE A 158 5.97 -21.03 -9.51
N GLY A 159 6.81 -22.06 -9.53
CA GLY A 159 7.08 -22.89 -8.35
C GLY A 159 7.62 -22.11 -7.15
N THR A 160 8.35 -21.01 -7.34
CA THR A 160 8.86 -20.18 -6.24
C THR A 160 7.75 -19.46 -5.50
N LEU A 161 6.70 -19.01 -6.20
CA LEU A 161 5.51 -18.41 -5.60
C LEU A 161 4.79 -19.42 -4.70
N VAL A 162 4.56 -20.62 -5.24
CA VAL A 162 3.91 -21.71 -4.49
C VAL A 162 4.72 -22.11 -3.27
N ALA A 163 6.06 -22.20 -3.38
CA ALA A 163 6.93 -22.50 -2.25
C ALA A 163 6.81 -21.46 -1.11
N ALA A 164 6.63 -20.17 -1.44
CA ALA A 164 6.44 -19.12 -0.46
C ALA A 164 5.02 -19.08 0.16
N ILE A 165 4.01 -19.63 -0.55
CA ILE A 165 2.63 -19.73 -0.09
C ILE A 165 2.43 -20.95 0.82
N ARG A 166 2.99 -22.12 0.43
CA ARG A 166 2.73 -23.41 1.08
C ARG A 166 2.84 -23.42 2.60
N PRO A 167 3.84 -22.82 3.24
CA PRO A 167 3.92 -22.81 4.70
C PRO A 167 2.71 -22.17 5.39
N GLY A 168 2.02 -21.23 4.70
CA GLY A 168 0.79 -20.61 5.21
C GLY A 168 -0.45 -21.48 5.06
N ILE A 169 -0.50 -22.30 3.99
CA ILE A 169 -1.69 -23.09 3.65
C ILE A 169 -1.62 -24.53 4.16
N ASP A 170 -0.47 -25.01 4.59
CA ASP A 170 -0.34 -26.33 5.25
C ASP A 170 -1.18 -26.42 6.56
N LEU A 171 -1.73 -25.27 6.99
CA LEU A 171 -2.71 -25.17 8.08
C LEU A 171 -4.16 -25.28 7.60
N ALA A 172 -4.42 -25.36 6.28
CA ALA A 172 -5.76 -25.43 5.70
C ALA A 172 -6.03 -26.85 5.16
N GLU A 173 -7.16 -27.43 5.53
CA GLU A 173 -7.55 -28.78 5.09
C GLU A 173 -8.37 -28.74 3.79
N GLY A 174 -7.98 -29.58 2.78
CA GLY A 174 -8.80 -29.89 1.61
C GLY A 174 -8.56 -29.01 0.37
N THR A 175 -9.30 -29.30 -0.73
CA THR A 175 -9.16 -28.69 -2.05
C THR A 175 -10.46 -28.10 -2.62
N SER A 176 -11.54 -28.06 -1.83
CA SER A 176 -12.81 -27.44 -2.22
C SER A 176 -12.68 -25.91 -2.29
N ASP A 177 -13.64 -25.23 -2.91
CA ASP A 177 -13.67 -23.75 -2.94
C ASP A 177 -13.64 -23.15 -1.52
N ALA A 178 -14.38 -23.74 -0.59
CA ALA A 178 -14.34 -23.36 0.82
C ALA A 178 -12.96 -23.56 1.46
N SER A 179 -12.20 -24.57 1.01
CA SER A 179 -10.82 -24.81 1.45
C SER A 179 -9.85 -23.81 0.83
N ILE A 180 -10.06 -23.39 -0.43
CA ILE A 180 -9.27 -22.34 -1.09
C ILE A 180 -9.47 -21.01 -0.36
N GLU A 181 -10.70 -20.66 0.04
CA GLU A 181 -10.95 -19.44 0.81
C GLU A 181 -10.29 -19.47 2.19
N LYS A 182 -10.33 -20.62 2.89
CA LYS A 182 -9.56 -20.80 4.13
C LYS A 182 -8.07 -20.64 3.90
N ALA A 183 -7.54 -21.17 2.78
CA ALA A 183 -6.14 -21.03 2.41
C ALA A 183 -5.74 -19.58 2.10
N VAL A 184 -6.63 -18.78 1.50
CA VAL A 184 -6.43 -17.34 1.31
C VAL A 184 -6.25 -16.64 2.66
N VAL A 185 -7.17 -16.86 3.60
CA VAL A 185 -7.10 -16.26 4.94
C VAL A 185 -5.86 -16.73 5.71
N ALA A 186 -5.55 -18.03 5.64
CA ALA A 186 -4.36 -18.60 6.28
C ALA A 186 -3.05 -18.03 5.69
N ASN A 187 -2.98 -17.86 4.36
CA ASN A 187 -1.83 -17.22 3.72
C ASN A 187 -1.68 -15.76 4.18
N VAL A 188 -2.75 -14.96 4.22
CA VAL A 188 -2.68 -13.58 4.74
C VAL A 188 -2.10 -13.56 6.15
N ALA A 189 -2.62 -14.38 7.05
CA ALA A 189 -2.13 -14.48 8.43
C ALA A 189 -0.65 -14.92 8.49
N TYR A 190 -0.23 -15.85 7.63
CA TYR A 190 1.15 -16.29 7.52
C TYR A 190 2.08 -15.16 7.03
N GLN A 191 1.68 -14.42 5.99
CA GLN A 191 2.48 -13.35 5.43
C GLN A 191 2.59 -12.16 6.40
N MET A 192 1.55 -11.84 7.17
CA MET A 192 1.63 -10.87 8.27
C MET A 192 2.72 -11.25 9.29
N LYS A 193 2.75 -12.54 9.69
CA LYS A 193 3.79 -13.07 10.58
C LYS A 193 5.17 -13.04 9.92
N ALA A 194 5.26 -13.34 8.62
CA ALA A 194 6.50 -13.34 7.85
C ALA A 194 7.11 -11.94 7.80
N VAL A 195 6.32 -10.88 7.61
CA VAL A 195 6.78 -9.48 7.66
C VAL A 195 7.46 -9.20 9.01
N LYS A 196 6.80 -9.52 10.12
CA LYS A 196 7.33 -9.27 11.46
C LYS A 196 8.51 -10.16 11.82
N ARG A 197 8.44 -11.45 11.50
CA ARG A 197 9.47 -12.45 11.84
C ARG A 197 10.78 -12.22 11.09
N ASN A 198 10.68 -11.83 9.81
CA ASN A 198 11.83 -11.73 8.93
C ASN A 198 12.49 -10.34 8.97
N SER A 199 11.88 -9.35 9.65
CA SER A 199 12.43 -8.01 9.83
C SER A 199 12.42 -7.58 11.29
N PRO A 200 13.57 -7.63 11.97
CA PRO A 200 13.71 -7.06 13.33
C PRO A 200 13.36 -5.57 13.37
N LEU A 201 13.63 -4.83 12.27
CA LEU A 201 13.32 -3.41 12.15
C LEU A 201 11.81 -3.17 12.20
N ILE A 202 11.04 -3.94 11.45
CA ILE A 202 9.57 -3.88 11.47
C ILE A 202 9.02 -4.34 12.82
N ALA A 203 9.57 -5.41 13.39
CA ALA A 203 9.15 -5.89 14.71
C ALA A 203 9.32 -4.82 15.80
N GLU A 204 10.41 -4.05 15.76
CA GLU A 204 10.65 -2.93 16.66
C GLU A 204 9.62 -1.81 16.51
N GLN A 205 9.28 -1.41 15.27
CA GLN A 205 8.24 -0.39 15.02
C GLN A 205 6.87 -0.82 15.56
N VAL A 206 6.53 -2.12 15.42
CA VAL A 206 5.30 -2.68 15.99
C VAL A 206 5.33 -2.66 17.52
N LEU A 207 6.45 -3.06 18.15
CA LEU A 207 6.60 -3.03 19.62
C LEU A 207 6.51 -1.61 20.19
N GLN A 208 6.99 -0.61 19.44
CA GLN A 208 6.91 0.81 19.81
C GLN A 208 5.54 1.44 19.53
N ASN A 209 4.54 0.67 19.06
CA ASN A 209 3.22 1.15 18.64
C ASN A 209 3.26 2.25 17.55
N LYS A 210 4.34 2.27 16.74
CA LYS A 210 4.49 3.20 15.61
C LYS A 210 3.98 2.61 14.30
N LEU A 211 3.79 1.29 14.26
CA LEU A 211 3.37 0.54 13.09
C LEU A 211 2.32 -0.50 13.48
N LYS A 212 1.26 -0.62 12.69
CA LYS A 212 0.28 -1.69 12.76
C LYS A 212 0.34 -2.56 11.51
N ILE A 213 0.27 -3.88 11.68
CA ILE A 213 0.15 -4.84 10.59
C ILE A 213 -1.23 -5.45 10.66
N VAL A 214 -2.00 -5.34 9.58
CA VAL A 214 -3.38 -5.80 9.49
C VAL A 214 -3.52 -6.73 8.29
N GLY A 215 -4.35 -7.75 8.41
CA GLY A 215 -4.76 -8.61 7.30
C GLY A 215 -6.13 -8.25 6.79
N GLY A 216 -6.32 -8.33 5.48
CA GLY A 216 -7.60 -8.14 4.83
C GLY A 216 -7.86 -9.19 3.76
N ARG A 217 -9.13 -9.45 3.48
CA ARG A 217 -9.62 -10.28 2.38
C ARG A 217 -10.54 -9.43 1.49
N TYR A 218 -10.21 -9.36 0.22
CA TYR A 218 -11.01 -8.69 -0.79
C TYR A 218 -11.93 -9.70 -1.47
N ASP A 219 -13.21 -9.43 -1.43
CA ASP A 219 -14.28 -10.21 -2.03
C ASP A 219 -14.51 -9.73 -3.47
N LEU A 220 -14.36 -10.63 -4.44
CA LEU A 220 -14.46 -10.28 -5.86
C LEU A 220 -15.90 -10.12 -6.36
N ASP A 221 -16.88 -10.60 -5.62
CA ASP A 221 -18.29 -10.51 -6.02
C ASP A 221 -18.92 -9.20 -5.54
N SER A 222 -18.53 -8.75 -4.35
CA SER A 222 -19.08 -7.54 -3.73
C SER A 222 -18.16 -6.32 -3.77
N GLY A 223 -16.87 -6.53 -4.01
CA GLY A 223 -15.85 -5.48 -3.89
C GLY A 223 -15.49 -5.10 -2.45
N LYS A 224 -16.01 -5.81 -1.45
CA LYS A 224 -15.80 -5.52 -0.04
C LYS A 224 -14.45 -6.03 0.45
N VAL A 225 -13.76 -5.24 1.26
CA VAL A 225 -12.61 -5.67 2.04
C VAL A 225 -13.05 -5.96 3.47
N GLU A 226 -12.77 -7.18 3.94
CA GLU A 226 -13.00 -7.62 5.30
C GLU A 226 -11.69 -7.77 6.05
N ILE A 227 -11.60 -7.17 7.24
CA ILE A 227 -10.43 -7.29 8.09
C ILE A 227 -10.41 -8.64 8.76
N ILE A 228 -9.27 -9.34 8.66
CA ILE A 228 -9.07 -10.66 9.26
C ILE A 228 -8.64 -10.49 10.71
N GLU A 229 -9.46 -10.98 11.62
CA GLU A 229 -9.09 -11.07 13.03
C GLU A 229 -8.07 -12.20 13.24
N VAL A 230 -6.82 -11.83 13.44
CA VAL A 230 -5.79 -12.78 13.87
C VAL A 230 -5.74 -12.77 15.38
N LYS A 231 -6.20 -13.86 16.03
CA LYS A 231 -6.15 -14.00 17.49
C LYS A 231 -4.71 -13.78 17.99
N HIS A 232 -4.52 -12.80 18.86
CA HIS A 232 -3.22 -12.34 19.38
C HIS A 232 -2.36 -13.43 20.06
N LYS A 233 -2.89 -14.60 20.34
CA LYS A 233 -2.12 -15.73 20.95
C LYS A 233 -1.03 -16.31 20.03
N ASN A 234 -0.97 -15.90 18.77
CA ASN A 234 -0.09 -16.47 17.74
C ASN A 234 0.68 -15.44 16.90
N LEU A 235 0.79 -14.18 17.31
CA LEU A 235 1.60 -13.13 16.63
C LEU A 235 2.99 -12.99 17.25
#